data_88bc85d64286f3bb3438d0978fb17bc6
#
_entry.id   88bc85d64286f3bb3438d0978fb17bc6
#
_cell.length_a   1.000
_cell.length_b   1.000
_cell.length_c   1.000
_cell.angle_alpha   90.00
_cell.angle_beta   90.00
_cell.angle_gamma   90.00
#
_symmetry.space_group_name_H-M   'P 1'
#
loop_
_entity.id
_entity.type
_entity.pdbx_description
1 polymer ?
#
loop_
_entity_poly.entity_id
_entity_poly.type
_entity_poly.pdbx_seq_one_letter_code
_entity_poly.pdbx_strand_id
1 'polypeptide(L)'
;VFAEGDIGSGMYIIRSGRVRIAMKDDQGREHPQAELETADFFGEMALTIPKQRIVTATATEPTVLVGLFRADVHDTVRKHPVLAAKILLGLTQVLSERLQQAALRQREHLLSPPDHAPTEPA
;
A
#
# COMPACT_ATOMS: atom_id res chain seq x y z
N VAL A 1 1.32 2.27 12.65
CA VAL A 1 0.14 1.48 12.25
C VAL A 1 0.46 0.00 12.29
N PHE A 2 1.45 -0.42 11.54
CA PHE A 2 1.93 -1.80 11.63
C PHE A 2 3.43 -1.83 11.29
N ALA A 3 4.07 -2.93 11.65
CA ALA A 3 5.48 -3.15 11.43
C ALA A 3 5.73 -4.25 10.41
N GLU A 4 6.84 -4.13 9.70
CA GLU A 4 7.32 -5.17 8.80
C GLU A 4 7.45 -6.49 9.57
N GLY A 5 6.95 -7.55 8.98
CA GLY A 5 6.92 -8.87 9.60
C GLY A 5 5.62 -9.22 10.34
N ASP A 6 4.81 -8.22 10.70
CA ASP A 6 3.50 -8.47 11.31
C ASP A 6 2.60 -9.21 10.32
N ILE A 7 1.72 -10.04 10.85
CA ILE A 7 0.69 -10.69 10.02
C ILE A 7 -0.45 -9.71 9.82
N GLY A 8 -0.75 -9.39 8.56
CA GLY A 8 -1.82 -8.46 8.24
C GLY A 8 -3.20 -9.09 8.34
N SER A 9 -4.16 -8.34 8.86
CA SER A 9 -5.56 -8.75 8.96
C SER A 9 -6.48 -7.99 8.03
N GLY A 10 -5.99 -6.96 7.36
CA GLY A 10 -6.77 -6.15 6.46
C GLY A 10 -6.01 -4.92 5.99
N MET A 11 -6.75 -3.99 5.45
CA MET A 11 -6.21 -2.75 4.92
C MET A 11 -6.77 -1.54 5.65
N TYR A 12 -6.17 -0.39 5.41
CA TYR A 12 -6.58 0.87 6.02
C TYR A 12 -6.73 1.96 4.95
N ILE A 13 -7.74 2.80 5.15
CA ILE A 13 -7.97 3.99 4.33
C ILE A 13 -7.72 5.19 5.23
N ILE A 14 -6.97 6.16 4.75
CA ILE A 14 -6.68 7.37 5.51
C ILE A 14 -7.85 8.34 5.40
N ARG A 15 -8.52 8.57 6.51
CA ARG A 15 -9.58 9.57 6.59
C ARG A 15 -8.99 10.96 6.77
N SER A 16 -7.96 11.07 7.59
CA SER A 16 -7.21 12.31 7.78
C SER A 16 -5.84 12.00 8.32
N GLY A 17 -4.85 12.81 8.00
CA GLY A 17 -3.48 12.63 8.47
C GLY A 17 -2.55 12.17 7.39
N ARG A 18 -1.40 11.63 7.82
CA ARG A 18 -0.35 11.14 6.91
C ARG A 18 0.27 9.87 7.43
N VAL A 19 0.60 8.98 6.50
CA VAL A 19 1.26 7.71 6.82
C VAL A 19 2.47 7.53 5.90
N ARG A 20 3.61 7.22 6.49
CA ARG A 20 4.81 6.89 5.75
C ARG A 20 4.91 5.38 5.61
N ILE A 21 5.15 4.94 4.38
CA ILE A 21 5.42 3.54 4.07
C ILE A 21 6.92 3.41 3.83
N ALA A 22 7.56 2.50 4.54
CA ALA A 22 9.00 2.31 4.45
C ALA A 22 9.39 0.84 4.54
N MET A 23 10.49 0.49 3.91
CA MET A 23 11.12 -0.83 4.03
C MET A 23 12.46 -0.68 4.74
N LYS A 24 12.83 -1.70 5.51
CA LYS A 24 14.13 -1.74 6.15
C LYS A 24 15.10 -2.57 5.30
N ASP A 25 16.34 -2.11 5.24
CA ASP A 25 17.42 -2.88 4.63
C ASP A 25 18.02 -3.87 5.64
N ASP A 26 19.01 -4.62 5.21
CA ASP A 26 19.69 -5.62 6.04
C ASP A 26 20.37 -5.02 7.28
N GLN A 27 20.64 -3.72 7.25
CA GLN A 27 21.27 -3.01 8.35
C GLN A 27 20.28 -2.31 9.26
N GLY A 28 18.98 -2.51 9.00
CA GLY A 28 17.91 -1.91 9.79
C GLY A 28 17.59 -0.47 9.43
N ARG A 29 18.15 0.07 8.36
CA ARG A 29 17.85 1.42 7.91
C ARG A 29 16.53 1.45 7.17
N GLU A 30 15.72 2.45 7.47
CA GLU A 30 14.46 2.67 6.79
C GLU A 30 14.67 3.33 5.43
N HIS A 31 14.00 2.79 4.43
CA HIS A 31 13.97 3.37 3.09
C HIS A 31 12.53 3.74 2.76
N PRO A 32 12.19 5.03 2.81
CA PRO A 32 10.83 5.46 2.50
C PRO A 32 10.41 5.05 1.09
N GLN A 33 9.22 4.49 0.97
CA GLN A 33 8.66 4.08 -0.31
C GLN A 33 7.57 5.03 -0.76
N ALA A 34 6.79 5.57 0.17
CA ALA A 34 5.68 6.45 -0.13
C ALA A 34 5.26 7.25 1.08
N GLU A 35 4.70 8.43 0.83
CA GLU A 35 3.96 9.22 1.80
C GLU A 35 2.51 9.23 1.33
N LEU A 36 1.62 8.76 2.20
CA LEU A 36 0.20 8.65 1.87
C LEU A 36 -0.60 9.67 2.68
N GLU A 37 -1.65 10.17 2.07
CA GLU A 37 -2.50 11.19 2.70
C GLU A 37 -3.98 10.84 2.55
N THR A 38 -4.85 11.77 2.90
CA THR A 38 -6.29 11.57 2.88
C THR A 38 -6.76 10.93 1.58
N ALA A 39 -7.63 9.93 1.72
CA ALA A 39 -8.21 9.10 0.67
C ALA A 39 -7.28 8.02 0.11
N ASP A 40 -6.00 8.04 0.45
CA ASP A 40 -5.11 6.93 0.11
C ASP A 40 -5.39 5.72 0.99
N PHE A 41 -5.05 4.54 0.48
CA PHE A 41 -5.15 3.31 1.27
C PHE A 41 -3.84 2.53 1.22
N PHE A 42 -3.67 1.65 2.18
CA PHE A 42 -2.48 0.81 2.28
C PHE A 42 -2.79 -0.50 2.99
N GLY A 43 -1.91 -1.48 2.83
CA GLY A 43 -2.06 -2.79 3.47
C GLY A 43 -3.01 -3.72 2.77
N GLU A 44 -3.38 -3.42 1.53
CA GLU A 44 -4.39 -4.16 0.76
C GLU A 44 -4.01 -5.62 0.48
N MET A 45 -2.72 -5.96 0.54
CA MET A 45 -2.28 -7.34 0.29
C MET A 45 -2.82 -8.32 1.32
N ALA A 46 -3.17 -7.84 2.50
CA ALA A 46 -3.72 -8.68 3.57
C ALA A 46 -5.24 -8.77 3.54
N LEU A 47 -5.90 -8.16 2.55
CA LEU A 47 -7.35 -8.08 2.51
C LEU A 47 -8.00 -9.45 2.26
N THR A 48 -7.40 -10.25 1.40
CA THR A 48 -7.98 -11.53 1.00
C THR A 48 -7.29 -12.73 1.64
N ILE A 49 -6.00 -12.64 1.91
CA ILE A 49 -5.24 -13.74 2.51
C ILE A 49 -4.31 -13.18 3.60
N PRO A 50 -4.02 -13.98 4.65
CA PRO A 50 -3.05 -13.55 5.65
C PRO A 50 -1.66 -13.53 5.03
N LYS A 51 -0.99 -12.39 5.17
CA LYS A 51 0.38 -12.21 4.71
C LYS A 51 1.17 -11.40 5.70
N GLN A 52 2.44 -11.68 5.79
CA GLN A 52 3.35 -10.83 6.56
C GLN A 52 3.48 -9.48 5.87
N ARG A 53 3.52 -8.44 6.66
CA ARG A 53 3.76 -7.10 6.15
C ARG A 53 5.20 -6.99 5.65
N ILE A 54 5.36 -6.54 4.42
CA ILE A 54 6.70 -6.35 3.83
C ILE A 54 7.19 -4.93 4.01
N VAL A 55 6.35 -4.06 4.55
CA VAL A 55 6.68 -2.65 4.83
C VAL A 55 6.22 -2.29 6.23
N THR A 56 6.75 -1.20 6.74
CA THR A 56 6.28 -0.57 7.98
C THR A 56 5.47 0.66 7.62
N ALA A 57 4.31 0.78 8.23
CA ALA A 57 3.43 1.95 8.06
C ALA A 57 3.42 2.74 9.35
N THR A 58 3.85 3.98 9.29
CA THR A 58 3.99 4.86 10.45
C THR A 58 3.22 6.15 10.23
N ALA A 59 2.35 6.49 11.19
CA ALA A 59 1.69 7.79 11.15
C ALA A 59 2.73 8.87 11.47
N THR A 60 2.86 9.85 10.58
CA THR A 60 3.83 10.95 10.75
C THR A 60 3.20 12.19 11.36
N GLU A 61 1.89 12.17 11.56
CA GLU A 61 1.13 13.18 12.26
C GLU A 61 -0.14 12.53 12.82
N PRO A 62 -0.96 13.19 13.63
CA PRO A 62 -2.20 12.60 14.10
C PRO A 62 -3.05 12.14 12.93
N THR A 63 -3.43 10.87 12.92
CA THR A 63 -4.04 10.22 11.77
C THR A 63 -5.27 9.43 12.19
N VAL A 64 -6.34 9.56 11.40
CA VAL A 64 -7.55 8.78 11.56
C VAL A 64 -7.65 7.81 10.39
N LEU A 65 -7.80 6.54 10.70
CA LEU A 65 -7.87 5.47 9.70
C LEU A 65 -9.23 4.79 9.75
N VAL A 66 -9.68 4.34 8.59
CA VAL A 66 -10.81 3.41 8.50
C VAL A 66 -10.23 2.05 8.14
N GLY A 67 -10.45 1.08 9.00
CA GLY A 67 -9.97 -0.28 8.77
C GLY A 67 -10.99 -1.11 8.00
N LEU A 68 -10.51 -1.86 7.03
CA LEU A 68 -11.30 -2.85 6.31
C LEU A 68 -10.59 -4.19 6.52
N PHE A 69 -11.19 -5.05 7.34
CA PHE A 69 -10.55 -6.29 7.77
C PHE A 69 -11.05 -7.47 6.95
N ARG A 70 -10.16 -8.42 6.73
CA ARG A 70 -10.44 -9.60 5.90
C ARG A 70 -11.69 -10.34 6.34
N ALA A 71 -11.86 -10.53 7.66
CA ALA A 71 -13.03 -11.21 8.20
C ALA A 71 -14.32 -10.48 7.83
N ASP A 72 -14.31 -9.15 7.90
CA ASP A 72 -15.47 -8.33 7.57
C ASP A 72 -15.78 -8.36 6.08
N VAL A 73 -14.76 -8.42 5.24
CA VAL A 73 -14.95 -8.54 3.79
C VAL A 73 -15.64 -9.84 3.45
N HIS A 74 -15.17 -10.95 4.00
CA HIS A 74 -15.79 -12.26 3.77
C HIS A 74 -17.24 -12.27 4.25
N ASP A 75 -17.52 -11.66 5.39
CA ASP A 75 -18.86 -11.58 5.93
C ASP A 75 -19.78 -10.73 5.04
N THR A 76 -19.28 -9.59 4.57
CA THR A 76 -20.01 -8.70 3.68
C THR A 76 -20.32 -9.36 2.34
N VAL A 77 -19.38 -10.13 1.80
CA VAL A 77 -19.62 -10.90 0.56
C VAL A 77 -20.79 -11.85 0.72
N ARG A 78 -20.91 -12.50 1.87
CA ARG A 78 -22.01 -13.43 2.11
C ARG A 78 -23.33 -12.72 2.37
N LYS A 79 -23.32 -11.66 3.17
CA LYS A 79 -24.55 -11.00 3.66
C LYS A 79 -25.04 -9.89 2.75
N HIS A 80 -24.12 -9.17 2.11
CA HIS A 80 -24.42 -8.02 1.28
C HIS A 80 -23.59 -8.04 -0.01
N PRO A 81 -23.86 -9.04 -0.89
CA PRO A 81 -23.00 -9.26 -2.06
C PRO A 81 -22.94 -8.07 -3.03
N VAL A 82 -24.02 -7.32 -3.18
CA VAL A 82 -24.01 -6.15 -4.07
C VAL A 82 -23.10 -5.06 -3.52
N LEU A 83 -23.19 -4.80 -2.21
CA LEU A 83 -22.31 -3.83 -1.55
C LEU A 83 -20.85 -4.27 -1.64
N ALA A 84 -20.59 -5.54 -1.36
CA ALA A 84 -19.26 -6.11 -1.45
C ALA A 84 -18.67 -5.96 -2.86
N ALA A 85 -19.48 -6.24 -3.87
CA ALA A 85 -19.06 -6.10 -5.27
C ALA A 85 -18.67 -4.65 -5.58
N LYS A 86 -19.43 -3.67 -5.12
CA LYS A 86 -19.12 -2.26 -5.35
C LYS A 86 -17.82 -1.85 -4.69
N ILE A 87 -17.60 -2.28 -3.45
CA ILE A 87 -16.37 -1.98 -2.72
C ILE A 87 -15.16 -2.60 -3.43
N LEU A 88 -15.27 -3.88 -3.79
CA LEU A 88 -14.17 -4.60 -4.42
C LEU A 88 -13.86 -4.08 -5.82
N LEU A 89 -14.87 -3.71 -6.59
CA LEU A 89 -14.67 -3.09 -7.89
C LEU A 89 -13.96 -1.74 -7.76
N GLY A 90 -14.37 -0.93 -6.77
CA GLY A 90 -13.71 0.34 -6.51
C GLY A 90 -12.25 0.18 -6.15
N LEU A 91 -11.94 -0.78 -5.28
CA LEU A 91 -10.55 -1.09 -4.91
C LEU A 91 -9.75 -1.58 -6.11
N THR A 92 -10.35 -2.45 -6.92
CA THR A 92 -9.69 -2.97 -8.13
C THR A 92 -9.32 -1.84 -9.09
N GLN A 93 -10.22 -0.87 -9.25
CA GLN A 93 -9.97 0.28 -10.11
C GLN A 93 -8.78 1.10 -9.64
N VAL A 94 -8.72 1.39 -8.34
CA VAL A 94 -7.59 2.15 -7.78
C VAL A 94 -6.29 1.36 -7.88
N LEU A 95 -6.34 0.05 -7.60
CA LEU A 95 -5.16 -0.81 -7.73
C LEU A 95 -4.66 -0.85 -9.16
N SER A 96 -5.56 -0.88 -10.14
CA SER A 96 -5.19 -0.85 -11.55
C SER A 96 -4.47 0.45 -11.90
N GLU A 97 -4.97 1.58 -11.40
CA GLU A 97 -4.33 2.87 -11.61
C GLU A 97 -2.93 2.92 -11.00
N ARG A 98 -2.78 2.40 -9.77
CA ARG A 98 -1.47 2.34 -9.10
C ARG A 98 -0.50 1.46 -9.87
N LEU A 99 -0.97 0.34 -10.35
CA LEU A 99 -0.15 -0.59 -11.13
C LEU A 99 0.31 0.06 -12.44
N GLN A 100 -0.60 0.77 -13.10
CA GLN A 100 -0.27 1.51 -14.32
C GLN A 100 0.78 2.58 -14.05
N GLN A 101 0.63 3.34 -12.98
CA GLN A 101 1.62 4.35 -12.62
C GLN A 101 2.98 3.74 -12.30
N ALA A 102 3.00 2.60 -11.62
CA ALA A 102 4.24 1.89 -11.34
C ALA A 102 4.92 1.43 -12.63
N ALA A 103 4.14 0.91 -13.58
CA ALA A 103 4.66 0.49 -14.88
C ALA A 103 5.21 1.67 -15.67
N LEU A 104 4.54 2.82 -15.63
CA LEU A 104 5.01 4.02 -16.30
C LEU A 104 6.30 4.55 -15.69
N ARG A 105 6.42 4.54 -14.36
CA ARG A 105 7.66 4.94 -13.69
C ARG A 105 8.80 4.02 -14.07
N GLN A 106 8.55 2.72 -14.15
CA GLN A 106 9.56 1.77 -14.56
C GLN A 106 9.98 2.01 -16.00
N ARG A 107 9.01 2.30 -16.87
CA ARG A 107 9.28 2.64 -18.26
C ARG A 107 10.15 3.89 -18.37
N GLU A 108 9.83 4.93 -17.63
CA GLU A 108 10.63 6.15 -17.59
C GLU A 108 12.06 5.86 -17.14
N HIS A 109 12.22 5.02 -16.14
CA HIS A 109 13.53 4.62 -15.67
C HIS A 109 14.31 3.89 -16.75
N LEU A 110 13.67 2.98 -17.46
CA LEU A 110 14.33 2.24 -18.56
C LEU A 110 14.69 3.12 -19.73
N LEU A 111 13.95 4.21 -19.95
CA LEU A 111 14.20 5.15 -21.04
C LEU A 111 15.06 6.33 -20.63
N SER A 112 15.52 6.36 -19.38
CA SER A 112 16.37 7.42 -18.88
C SER A 112 17.70 7.44 -19.62
N PRO A 113 18.27 8.64 -19.85
CA PRO A 113 19.57 8.72 -20.49
C PRO A 113 20.63 7.92 -19.76
N PRO A 114 21.59 7.37 -20.48
CA PRO A 114 22.63 6.56 -19.86
C PRO A 114 23.48 7.28 -18.82
N ASP A 115 23.50 8.58 -18.86
CA ASP A 115 24.26 9.35 -17.89
C ASP A 115 23.65 9.31 -16.50
N HIS A 116 22.45 8.75 -16.36
CA HIS A 116 21.91 8.48 -15.06
C HIS A 116 22.55 7.26 -14.40
N ALA A 117 22.99 6.33 -15.21
CA ALA A 117 23.61 5.14 -14.70
C ALA A 117 25.04 5.37 -14.20
N PRO A 118 25.82 6.21 -14.88
CA PRO A 118 27.21 6.38 -14.46
C PRO A 118 27.41 7.10 -13.15
N THR A 119 26.35 7.60 -12.60
CA THR A 119 26.47 8.16 -11.26
C THR A 119 26.81 7.09 -10.25
N GLU A 120 26.66 5.86 -10.66
CA GLU A 120 27.05 4.79 -9.82
C GLU A 120 28.55 4.68 -9.78
N PRO A 121 29.07 4.39 -8.61
CA PRO A 121 30.48 4.18 -8.51
C PRO A 121 30.86 3.06 -9.43
N ALA A 122 31.83 3.35 -10.14
CA ALA A 122 32.37 2.34 -11.01
C ALA A 122 32.84 1.15 -10.19
#